data_c5408e8099789d317bb8fd19e2a43283
#
_entry.id   c5408e8099789d317bb8fd19e2a43283
#
_cell.length_a   1.000
_cell.length_b   1.000
_cell.length_c   1.000
_cell.angle_alpha   90.00
_cell.angle_beta   90.00
_cell.angle_gamma   90.00
#
_symmetry.space_group_name_H-M   'P 1'
#
loop_
_entity.id
_entity.type
_entity.pdbx_description
1 polymer ?
#
loop_
_entity_poly.entity_id
_entity_poly.type
_entity_poly.pdbx_seq_one_letter_code
_entity_poly.pdbx_strand_id
1 'polypeptide(L)'
;MANKNIKENQNSKKKKNNAKKVNKNKVLGIILLVLIISFLVYALYEIISLVAVPTNTFIIGNGSISSEESVTGYVIREEKIVKGTNYKNGMVQIKAEGEKVAKGENVFRYYGANEEDIKQKIAETNEKIQKAISGNTQILSGDINALDSQIDSKIDGINTENEIQKIKEQKKDIDTYITKKSKIAGDLSQAGSYINGLIQEKDKYDEELKKNSEYVTAPMSGVVSYRIDNLEEALTPNGFEKLDKKFLEDLGLKTGQIVSSNSEAGKIINNYECYIATIMNSKEAKEASIGDKVTLRLSTQDNVTASIEYKNEKDNYVVLVLKINDCVEKLIDYRKISIDVIWWEYEGLKVPKSAIIYDNGLSYIVRNRGGYLSKILVKIRKEGENYCIVSNYDSKELKELGFTTAQINNMRQVTIYDEIMLNPDLKNVE
;
A
#
# COMPACT_ATOMS: atom_id res chain seq x y z
N MET A 1 34.27 16.35 129.82
CA MET A 1 33.45 15.34 130.44
C MET A 1 32.94 14.35 129.42
N ALA A 2 33.30 13.12 129.56
CA ALA A 2 32.64 11.83 129.34
C ALA A 2 32.26 11.53 127.91
N ASN A 3 33.00 10.62 127.30
CA ASN A 3 32.81 9.17 127.32
C ASN A 3 31.57 8.71 126.54
N LYS A 4 31.65 7.92 125.54
CA LYS A 4 31.80 6.48 125.43
C LYS A 4 31.52 6.01 123.96
N ASN A 5 32.45 5.31 123.37
CA ASN A 5 32.41 3.92 122.92
C ASN A 5 31.16 3.43 122.15
N ILE A 6 31.26 2.78 121.10
CA ILE A 6 31.55 1.35 120.84
C ILE A 6 31.01 0.89 119.46
N LYS A 7 31.88 0.15 118.71
CA LYS A 7 31.64 -1.00 117.76
C LYS A 7 31.03 -0.77 116.36
N GLU A 8 31.94 -0.89 115.41
CA GLU A 8 32.08 -2.02 114.50
C GLU A 8 30.77 -2.75 114.08
N ASN A 9 30.46 -2.65 112.82
CA ASN A 9 30.24 -3.90 112.15
C ASN A 9 30.47 -3.76 110.63
N GLN A 10 31.49 -4.53 110.14
CA GLN A 10 31.76 -4.69 108.77
C GLN A 10 30.64 -5.49 108.11
N ASN A 11 30.15 -5.03 106.99
CA ASN A 11 29.48 -5.90 106.00
C ASN A 11 29.83 -5.46 104.59
N SER A 12 30.90 -6.09 104.14
CA SER A 12 31.31 -6.02 102.69
C SER A 12 30.29 -6.76 101.83
N LYS A 13 29.44 -6.07 101.12
CA LYS A 13 28.65 -6.67 100.02
C LYS A 13 29.53 -6.72 98.80
N LYS A 14 30.04 -7.90 98.47
CA LYS A 14 30.61 -8.29 97.21
C LYS A 14 29.53 -8.08 96.10
N LYS A 15 29.76 -7.07 95.24
CA LYS A 15 29.06 -7.02 93.94
C LYS A 15 29.60 -8.18 93.11
N LYS A 16 28.78 -9.21 92.88
CA LYS A 16 28.99 -10.22 91.82
C LYS A 16 28.85 -9.57 90.47
N ASN A 17 29.93 -9.35 89.77
CA ASN A 17 29.94 -9.09 88.33
C ASN A 17 29.48 -10.37 87.65
N ASN A 18 28.17 -10.40 87.26
CA ASN A 18 27.65 -11.40 86.32
C ASN A 18 28.17 -11.02 84.91
N ALA A 19 29.37 -11.40 84.53
CA ALA A 19 29.76 -11.47 83.17
C ALA A 19 28.90 -12.53 82.48
N LYS A 20 27.88 -12.10 81.74
CA LYS A 20 27.12 -13.00 80.86
C LYS A 20 28.11 -13.65 79.91
N LYS A 21 28.35 -14.98 80.07
CA LYS A 21 29.08 -15.81 79.13
C LYS A 21 28.41 -15.69 77.76
N VAL A 22 28.95 -14.84 76.89
CA VAL A 22 28.47 -14.66 75.53
C VAL A 22 28.67 -16.02 74.81
N ASN A 23 27.58 -16.61 74.45
CA ASN A 23 27.57 -17.91 73.79
C ASN A 23 28.21 -17.77 72.44
N LYS A 24 29.46 -18.26 72.28
CA LYS A 24 30.28 -18.12 71.05
C LYS A 24 29.51 -18.52 69.79
N ASN A 25 28.65 -19.51 69.86
CA ASN A 25 27.82 -19.92 68.72
C ASN A 25 26.75 -18.88 68.30
N LYS A 26 26.22 -18.10 69.29
CA LYS A 26 25.30 -16.99 68.97
C LYS A 26 26.03 -15.80 68.35
N VAL A 27 27.28 -15.51 68.82
CA VAL A 27 28.08 -14.45 68.20
C VAL A 27 28.52 -14.82 66.82
N LEU A 28 28.92 -16.07 66.58
CA LEU A 28 29.26 -16.58 65.27
C LEU A 28 28.06 -16.56 64.29
N GLY A 29 26.85 -16.91 64.79
CA GLY A 29 25.61 -16.81 64.01
C GLY A 29 25.24 -15.36 63.64
N ILE A 30 25.46 -14.38 64.54
CA ILE A 30 25.22 -12.98 64.27
C ILE A 30 26.23 -12.44 63.22
N ILE A 31 27.53 -12.82 63.31
CA ILE A 31 28.54 -12.45 62.36
C ILE A 31 28.20 -13.02 60.98
N LEU A 32 27.80 -14.30 60.88
CA LEU A 32 27.39 -14.94 59.64
C LEU A 32 26.18 -14.22 59.02
N LEU A 33 25.18 -13.87 59.85
CA LEU A 33 23.98 -13.15 59.42
C LEU A 33 24.34 -11.75 58.85
N VAL A 34 25.27 -11.03 59.52
CA VAL A 34 25.74 -9.71 59.03
C VAL A 34 26.47 -9.84 57.71
N LEU A 35 27.29 -10.91 57.50
CA LEU A 35 27.97 -11.17 56.24
C LEU A 35 26.97 -11.49 55.12
N ILE A 36 25.95 -12.29 55.40
CA ILE A 36 24.90 -12.59 54.41
C ILE A 36 24.14 -11.32 54.02
N ILE A 37 23.75 -10.49 54.98
CA ILE A 37 23.07 -9.21 54.73
C ILE A 37 23.96 -8.28 53.91
N SER A 38 25.26 -8.17 54.29
CA SER A 38 26.25 -7.37 53.53
C SER A 38 26.41 -7.86 52.10
N PHE A 39 26.47 -9.17 51.90
CA PHE A 39 26.51 -9.77 50.53
C PHE A 39 25.22 -9.49 49.73
N LEU A 40 24.06 -9.63 50.36
CA LEU A 40 22.78 -9.31 49.70
C LEU A 40 22.68 -7.81 49.33
N VAL A 41 23.13 -6.91 50.22
CA VAL A 41 23.15 -5.48 49.91
C VAL A 41 24.15 -5.17 48.80
N TYR A 42 25.31 -5.83 48.80
CA TYR A 42 26.28 -5.67 47.69
C TYR A 42 25.70 -6.21 46.38
N ALA A 43 25.09 -7.41 46.39
CA ALA A 43 24.47 -7.97 45.19
C ALA A 43 23.31 -7.11 44.67
N LEU A 44 22.52 -6.54 45.58
CA LEU A 44 21.44 -5.62 45.23
C LEU A 44 21.96 -4.32 44.64
N TYR A 45 23.06 -3.81 45.20
CA TYR A 45 23.77 -2.62 44.68
C TYR A 45 24.32 -2.88 43.28
N GLU A 46 24.94 -4.05 43.00
CA GLU A 46 25.39 -4.46 41.67
C GLU A 46 24.24 -4.60 40.68
N ILE A 47 23.14 -5.23 41.09
CA ILE A 47 21.93 -5.36 40.23
C ILE A 47 21.35 -3.97 39.89
N ILE A 48 21.24 -3.10 40.89
CA ILE A 48 20.73 -1.72 40.69
C ILE A 48 21.71 -0.94 39.81
N SER A 49 23.00 -1.10 39.98
CA SER A 49 24.03 -0.48 39.16
C SER A 49 23.98 -0.92 37.72
N LEU A 50 23.76 -2.23 37.47
CA LEU A 50 23.59 -2.77 36.11
C LEU A 50 22.29 -2.30 35.42
N VAL A 51 21.23 -2.11 36.19
CA VAL A 51 19.90 -1.65 35.66
C VAL A 51 19.83 -0.12 35.59
N ALA A 52 20.48 0.58 36.51
CA ALA A 52 20.48 2.05 36.61
C ALA A 52 21.50 2.77 35.74
N VAL A 53 22.50 2.08 35.20
CA VAL A 53 23.32 2.63 34.10
C VAL A 53 22.50 2.48 32.83
N PRO A 54 21.77 3.52 32.36
CA PRO A 54 21.25 3.48 31.01
C PRO A 54 22.47 3.21 30.14
N THR A 55 22.40 2.15 29.34
CA THR A 55 23.41 1.90 28.30
C THR A 55 23.37 3.12 27.39
N ASN A 56 24.25 4.09 27.66
CA ASN A 56 24.39 5.27 26.81
C ASN A 56 25.02 4.89 25.46
N THR A 57 24.63 3.75 24.95
CA THR A 57 25.15 3.20 23.69
C THR A 57 24.00 2.88 22.74
N PHE A 58 24.33 2.88 21.47
CA PHE A 58 23.44 2.53 20.38
C PHE A 58 24.20 1.63 19.39
N ILE A 59 23.57 0.57 18.92
CA ILE A 59 24.14 -0.32 17.91
C ILE A 59 23.70 0.16 16.53
N ILE A 60 24.66 0.48 15.66
CA ILE A 60 24.38 0.94 14.31
C ILE A 60 23.75 -0.18 13.50
N GLY A 61 22.62 0.11 12.89
CA GLY A 61 21.95 -0.75 11.92
C GLY A 61 21.73 -0.04 10.59
N ASN A 62 21.42 -0.79 9.57
CA ASN A 62 20.83 -0.22 8.37
C ASN A 62 19.40 0.23 8.67
N GLY A 63 19.01 1.36 8.13
CA GLY A 63 17.69 1.90 8.26
C GLY A 63 17.46 3.02 7.27
N SER A 64 16.22 3.47 7.17
CA SER A 64 15.86 4.65 6.38
C SER A 64 15.41 5.79 7.27
N ILE A 65 15.51 6.98 6.74
CA ILE A 65 14.83 8.19 7.19
C ILE A 65 14.14 8.83 6.00
N SER A 66 12.93 9.31 6.19
CA SER A 66 12.12 9.94 5.16
C SER A 66 11.50 11.22 5.69
N SER A 67 11.15 12.13 4.79
CA SER A 67 10.17 13.18 5.04
C SER A 67 8.90 12.78 4.32
N GLU A 68 7.86 12.47 5.07
CA GLU A 68 6.58 12.08 4.52
C GLU A 68 5.45 12.77 5.26
N GLU A 69 4.37 13.02 4.53
CA GLU A 69 3.15 13.57 5.08
C GLU A 69 1.93 12.92 4.45
N SER A 70 0.93 12.60 5.29
CA SER A 70 -0.33 12.04 4.84
C SER A 70 -1.31 13.16 4.50
N VAL A 71 -1.82 13.13 3.28
CA VAL A 71 -2.73 14.16 2.77
C VAL A 71 -3.90 13.56 2.01
N THR A 72 -4.91 14.38 1.79
CA THR A 72 -6.02 14.02 0.92
C THR A 72 -5.69 14.40 -0.52
N GLY A 73 -5.84 13.42 -1.44
CA GLY A 73 -5.70 13.60 -2.87
C GLY A 73 -7.05 13.60 -3.59
N TYR A 74 -7.22 14.48 -4.53
CA TYR A 74 -8.36 14.56 -5.44
C TYR A 74 -7.92 14.07 -6.81
N VAL A 75 -8.56 13.01 -7.28
CA VAL A 75 -8.19 12.32 -8.53
C VAL A 75 -8.77 13.06 -9.73
N ILE A 76 -7.90 13.47 -10.64
CA ILE A 76 -8.19 14.23 -11.85
C ILE A 76 -7.72 13.40 -13.04
N ARG A 77 -8.60 13.21 -14.04
CA ARG A 77 -8.30 12.40 -15.22
C ARG A 77 -8.96 12.98 -16.45
N GLU A 78 -8.43 12.63 -17.60
CA GLU A 78 -9.16 12.81 -18.85
C GLU A 78 -10.22 11.71 -18.96
N GLU A 79 -11.49 12.11 -18.94
CA GLU A 79 -12.63 11.21 -19.01
C GLU A 79 -13.61 11.71 -20.06
N LYS A 80 -14.21 10.80 -20.83
CA LYS A 80 -15.26 11.14 -21.80
C LYS A 80 -16.48 10.30 -21.55
N ILE A 81 -17.58 10.95 -21.20
CA ILE A 81 -18.88 10.31 -21.07
C ILE A 81 -19.35 9.86 -22.45
N VAL A 82 -19.86 8.64 -22.51
CA VAL A 82 -20.48 8.05 -23.69
C VAL A 82 -21.91 7.66 -23.37
N LYS A 83 -22.82 8.18 -24.17
CA LYS A 83 -24.27 7.97 -24.03
C LYS A 83 -24.90 8.04 -25.40
N GLY A 84 -25.84 7.14 -25.70
CA GLY A 84 -26.62 7.18 -26.91
C GLY A 84 -28.02 7.77 -26.68
N THR A 85 -28.85 7.70 -27.68
CA THR A 85 -30.21 8.28 -27.69
C THR A 85 -31.24 7.38 -27.01
N ASN A 86 -31.06 6.07 -27.09
CA ASN A 86 -32.02 5.06 -26.60
C ASN A 86 -31.77 4.63 -25.14
N TYR A 87 -31.12 5.49 -24.32
CA TYR A 87 -30.66 5.16 -22.96
C TYR A 87 -31.80 4.70 -22.03
N LYS A 88 -33.07 5.09 -22.31
CA LYS A 88 -34.25 4.69 -21.52
C LYS A 88 -34.69 3.24 -21.74
N ASN A 89 -34.25 2.61 -22.84
CA ASN A 89 -34.64 1.24 -23.16
C ASN A 89 -33.86 0.19 -22.35
N GLY A 90 -32.86 0.63 -21.57
CA GLY A 90 -31.97 -0.25 -20.84
C GLY A 90 -30.66 -0.52 -21.59
N MET A 91 -29.59 -0.77 -20.86
CA MET A 91 -28.21 -0.90 -21.36
C MET A 91 -27.71 -2.33 -21.20
N VAL A 92 -27.05 -2.84 -22.22
CA VAL A 92 -26.32 -4.11 -22.20
C VAL A 92 -24.82 -3.79 -22.34
N GLN A 93 -24.06 -4.11 -21.33
CA GLN A 93 -22.61 -3.94 -21.35
C GLN A 93 -21.98 -4.93 -22.34
N ILE A 94 -21.14 -4.42 -23.25
CA ILE A 94 -20.32 -5.22 -24.16
C ILE A 94 -18.92 -5.36 -23.57
N LYS A 95 -18.40 -4.30 -22.98
CA LYS A 95 -17.15 -4.26 -22.21
C LYS A 95 -17.48 -4.22 -20.73
N ALA A 96 -16.71 -4.94 -19.93
CA ALA A 96 -16.86 -4.91 -18.48
C ALA A 96 -16.28 -3.63 -17.85
N GLU A 97 -16.66 -3.35 -16.61
CA GLU A 97 -16.01 -2.31 -15.78
C GLU A 97 -14.50 -2.59 -15.70
N GLY A 98 -13.67 -1.59 -15.94
CA GLY A 98 -12.19 -1.72 -15.92
C GLY A 98 -11.59 -2.37 -17.19
N GLU A 99 -12.39 -2.80 -18.17
CA GLU A 99 -11.87 -3.41 -19.42
C GLU A 99 -11.26 -2.34 -20.33
N LYS A 100 -10.12 -2.66 -20.95
CA LYS A 100 -9.46 -1.78 -21.92
C LYS A 100 -10.21 -1.80 -23.25
N VAL A 101 -10.30 -0.64 -23.89
CA VAL A 101 -11.00 -0.43 -25.14
C VAL A 101 -10.18 0.45 -26.09
N ALA A 102 -10.18 0.10 -27.37
CA ALA A 102 -9.62 0.94 -28.41
C ALA A 102 -10.68 1.95 -28.92
N LYS A 103 -10.20 3.07 -29.47
CA LYS A 103 -11.09 4.04 -30.11
C LYS A 103 -11.93 3.37 -31.21
N GLY A 104 -13.23 3.59 -31.21
CA GLY A 104 -14.17 3.03 -32.16
C GLY A 104 -14.72 1.65 -31.81
N GLU A 105 -14.18 0.96 -30.77
CA GLU A 105 -14.76 -0.28 -30.29
C GLU A 105 -16.11 -0.06 -29.57
N ASN A 106 -17.00 -1.07 -29.69
CA ASN A 106 -18.29 -1.06 -29.00
C ASN A 106 -18.08 -1.25 -27.49
N VAL A 107 -18.62 -0.33 -26.70
CA VAL A 107 -18.55 -0.34 -25.22
C VAL A 107 -19.78 -1.01 -24.64
N PHE A 108 -20.95 -0.61 -25.08
CA PHE A 108 -22.25 -1.16 -24.70
C PHE A 108 -23.27 -0.92 -25.82
N ARG A 109 -24.43 -1.47 -25.68
CA ARG A 109 -25.57 -1.17 -26.55
C ARG A 109 -26.84 -0.92 -25.74
N TYR A 110 -27.76 -0.20 -26.30
CA TYR A 110 -29.12 -0.10 -25.77
C TYR A 110 -30.07 -1.11 -26.45
N TYR A 111 -31.08 -1.54 -25.72
CA TYR A 111 -32.08 -2.41 -26.24
C TYR A 111 -32.88 -1.71 -27.37
N GLY A 112 -33.19 -2.46 -28.41
CA GLY A 112 -34.10 -2.06 -29.44
C GLY A 112 -35.59 -2.09 -28.96
N ALA A 113 -36.47 -1.41 -29.68
CA ALA A 113 -37.87 -1.29 -29.28
C ALA A 113 -38.61 -2.63 -29.16
N ASN A 114 -38.22 -3.66 -29.93
CA ASN A 114 -38.87 -4.99 -29.94
C ASN A 114 -37.89 -6.11 -29.53
N GLU A 115 -36.89 -5.78 -28.73
CA GLU A 115 -35.81 -6.73 -28.44
C GLU A 115 -36.28 -7.96 -27.68
N GLU A 116 -37.23 -7.82 -26.78
CA GLU A 116 -37.77 -8.93 -25.99
C GLU A 116 -38.53 -9.93 -26.86
N ASP A 117 -39.38 -9.42 -27.81
CA ASP A 117 -40.11 -10.25 -28.77
C ASP A 117 -39.12 -11.00 -29.69
N ILE A 118 -38.04 -10.34 -30.12
CA ILE A 118 -37.03 -10.96 -30.98
C ILE A 118 -36.25 -12.02 -30.18
N LYS A 119 -35.89 -11.77 -28.96
CA LYS A 119 -35.24 -12.76 -28.07
C LYS A 119 -36.10 -13.97 -27.82
N GLN A 120 -37.41 -13.77 -27.61
CA GLN A 120 -38.34 -14.87 -27.46
C GLN A 120 -38.39 -15.72 -28.74
N LYS A 121 -38.47 -15.11 -29.93
CA LYS A 121 -38.42 -15.82 -31.22
C LYS A 121 -37.10 -16.59 -31.40
N ILE A 122 -35.98 -16.02 -31.01
CA ILE A 122 -34.67 -16.70 -31.04
C ILE A 122 -34.68 -17.91 -30.11
N ALA A 123 -35.22 -17.76 -28.88
CA ALA A 123 -35.33 -18.85 -27.92
C ALA A 123 -36.24 -19.99 -28.43
N GLU A 124 -37.41 -19.66 -28.97
CA GLU A 124 -38.30 -20.62 -29.58
C GLU A 124 -37.70 -21.34 -30.78
N THR A 125 -36.95 -20.60 -31.63
CA THR A 125 -36.25 -21.17 -32.78
C THR A 125 -35.13 -22.10 -32.36
N ASN A 126 -34.35 -21.74 -31.31
CA ASN A 126 -33.36 -22.62 -30.72
C ASN A 126 -33.98 -23.91 -30.16
N GLU A 127 -35.13 -23.81 -29.48
CA GLU A 127 -35.86 -25.00 -28.99
C GLU A 127 -36.28 -25.91 -30.13
N LYS A 128 -36.81 -25.33 -31.25
CA LYS A 128 -37.19 -26.07 -32.46
C LYS A 128 -35.97 -26.75 -33.08
N ILE A 129 -34.82 -26.07 -33.16
CA ILE A 129 -33.53 -26.64 -33.64
C ILE A 129 -33.13 -27.83 -32.77
N GLN A 130 -33.18 -27.66 -31.44
CA GLN A 130 -32.81 -28.75 -30.49
C GLN A 130 -33.75 -29.96 -30.64
N LYS A 131 -35.07 -29.72 -30.72
CA LYS A 131 -36.06 -30.80 -30.95
C LYS A 131 -35.86 -31.51 -32.28
N ALA A 132 -35.56 -30.77 -33.36
CA ALA A 132 -35.30 -31.33 -34.67
C ALA A 132 -34.03 -32.19 -34.72
N ILE A 133 -33.00 -31.77 -34.00
CA ILE A 133 -31.72 -32.52 -33.84
C ILE A 133 -31.96 -33.79 -33.00
N SER A 134 -32.63 -33.66 -31.88
CA SER A 134 -32.89 -34.78 -30.93
C SER A 134 -33.85 -35.84 -31.52
N GLY A 135 -34.81 -35.42 -32.37
CA GLY A 135 -35.78 -36.33 -33.04
C GLY A 135 -35.14 -37.17 -34.15
N ASN A 136 -33.91 -36.87 -34.58
CA ASN A 136 -33.25 -37.51 -35.72
C ASN A 136 -32.18 -38.53 -35.31
N THR A 137 -32.43 -39.30 -34.26
CA THR A 137 -31.49 -40.20 -33.55
C THR A 137 -31.01 -41.44 -34.33
N GLN A 138 -31.27 -41.56 -35.63
CA GLN A 138 -30.86 -42.77 -36.39
C GLN A 138 -29.48 -42.74 -37.08
N ILE A 139 -28.75 -41.67 -37.03
CA ILE A 139 -27.46 -41.60 -37.70
C ILE A 139 -26.38 -41.04 -36.74
N LEU A 140 -25.45 -41.91 -36.28
CA LEU A 140 -24.27 -41.60 -35.48
C LEU A 140 -24.51 -41.13 -34.02
N SER A 141 -25.10 -42.01 -33.20
CA SER A 141 -25.46 -41.71 -31.81
C SER A 141 -24.28 -41.37 -30.88
N GLY A 142 -23.07 -41.82 -31.19
CA GLY A 142 -21.90 -41.58 -30.32
C GLY A 142 -21.35 -40.15 -30.35
N ASP A 143 -21.18 -39.61 -31.56
CA ASP A 143 -20.58 -38.25 -31.72
C ASP A 143 -21.61 -37.16 -31.38
N ILE A 144 -22.89 -37.40 -31.63
CA ILE A 144 -23.97 -36.50 -31.27
C ILE A 144 -24.16 -36.41 -29.76
N ASN A 145 -24.14 -37.53 -29.04
CA ASN A 145 -24.26 -37.57 -27.58
C ASN A 145 -23.03 -36.90 -26.89
N ALA A 146 -21.85 -37.03 -27.48
CA ALA A 146 -20.66 -36.32 -26.99
C ALA A 146 -20.75 -34.80 -27.15
N LEU A 147 -21.33 -34.32 -28.30
CA LEU A 147 -21.56 -32.90 -28.51
C LEU A 147 -22.69 -32.34 -27.63
N ASP A 148 -23.75 -33.13 -27.36
CA ASP A 148 -24.80 -32.76 -26.43
C ASP A 148 -24.25 -32.59 -25.01
N SER A 149 -23.47 -33.54 -24.53
CA SER A 149 -22.83 -33.43 -23.22
C SER A 149 -21.90 -32.21 -23.11
N GLN A 150 -21.24 -31.84 -24.20
CA GLN A 150 -20.38 -30.63 -24.23
C GLN A 150 -21.23 -29.36 -24.22
N ILE A 151 -22.34 -29.31 -24.95
CA ILE A 151 -23.31 -28.19 -24.95
C ILE A 151 -23.91 -28.01 -23.57
N ASP A 152 -24.40 -29.08 -22.95
CA ASP A 152 -25.05 -29.05 -21.63
C ASP A 152 -24.04 -28.59 -20.57
N SER A 153 -22.79 -29.10 -20.58
CA SER A 153 -21.71 -28.65 -19.69
C SER A 153 -21.38 -27.16 -19.85
N LYS A 154 -21.44 -26.63 -21.06
CA LYS A 154 -21.20 -25.20 -21.31
C LYS A 154 -22.38 -24.33 -20.87
N ILE A 155 -23.61 -24.79 -21.04
CA ILE A 155 -24.80 -24.12 -20.55
C ILE A 155 -24.82 -24.04 -19.03
N ASP A 156 -24.50 -25.15 -18.36
CA ASP A 156 -24.35 -25.17 -16.89
C ASP A 156 -23.23 -24.23 -16.41
N GLY A 157 -22.14 -24.15 -17.16
CA GLY A 157 -21.06 -23.19 -16.90
C GLY A 157 -21.52 -21.73 -16.99
N ILE A 158 -22.40 -21.38 -17.95
CA ILE A 158 -22.95 -20.03 -18.09
C ILE A 158 -23.81 -19.65 -16.87
N ASN A 159 -24.60 -20.59 -16.35
CA ASN A 159 -25.50 -20.34 -15.22
C ASN A 159 -24.74 -20.06 -13.89
N THR A 160 -23.48 -20.46 -13.80
CA THR A 160 -22.63 -20.29 -12.60
C THR A 160 -21.56 -19.22 -12.76
N GLU A 161 -21.36 -18.68 -13.97
CA GLU A 161 -20.29 -17.73 -14.28
C GLU A 161 -20.76 -16.28 -14.18
N ASN A 162 -20.00 -15.46 -13.47
CA ASN A 162 -20.27 -14.04 -13.26
C ASN A 162 -19.43 -13.11 -14.17
N GLU A 163 -18.42 -13.64 -14.86
CA GLU A 163 -17.57 -12.86 -15.75
C GLU A 163 -18.13 -12.81 -17.17
N ILE A 164 -18.56 -11.64 -17.62
CA ILE A 164 -19.15 -11.37 -18.92
C ILE A 164 -18.31 -11.90 -20.09
N GLN A 165 -16.99 -11.84 -19.98
CA GLN A 165 -16.07 -12.30 -21.04
C GLN A 165 -16.08 -13.80 -21.19
N LYS A 166 -16.10 -14.55 -20.11
CA LYS A 166 -16.22 -16.01 -20.10
C LYS A 166 -17.59 -16.49 -20.59
N ILE A 167 -18.65 -15.75 -20.24
CA ILE A 167 -20.01 -16.01 -20.76
C ILE A 167 -20.02 -15.88 -22.29
N LYS A 168 -19.34 -14.87 -22.86
CA LYS A 168 -19.25 -14.69 -24.33
C LYS A 168 -18.49 -15.83 -25.01
N GLU A 169 -17.36 -16.27 -24.41
CA GLU A 169 -16.58 -17.38 -24.93
C GLU A 169 -17.37 -18.68 -24.91
N GLN A 170 -18.05 -18.96 -23.80
CA GLN A 170 -18.90 -20.14 -23.67
C GLN A 170 -20.06 -20.13 -24.67
N LYS A 171 -20.71 -18.96 -24.89
CA LYS A 171 -21.73 -18.80 -25.91
C LYS A 171 -21.19 -19.10 -27.32
N LYS A 172 -19.99 -18.59 -27.67
CA LYS A 172 -19.33 -18.85 -28.95
C LYS A 172 -19.03 -20.33 -29.15
N ASP A 173 -18.57 -21.00 -28.08
CA ASP A 173 -18.32 -22.44 -28.10
C ASP A 173 -19.61 -23.23 -28.37
N ILE A 174 -20.69 -22.87 -27.67
CA ILE A 174 -22.03 -23.49 -27.87
C ILE A 174 -22.46 -23.34 -29.32
N ASP A 175 -22.41 -22.15 -29.90
CA ASP A 175 -22.76 -21.92 -31.32
C ASP A 175 -21.89 -22.75 -32.27
N THR A 176 -20.62 -22.95 -31.95
CA THR A 176 -19.67 -23.80 -32.70
C THR A 176 -20.07 -25.28 -32.61
N TYR A 177 -20.45 -25.77 -31.43
CA TYR A 177 -20.91 -27.15 -31.24
C TYR A 177 -22.23 -27.43 -31.91
N ILE A 178 -23.21 -26.49 -31.85
CA ILE A 178 -24.47 -26.54 -32.55
C ILE A 178 -24.24 -26.63 -34.08
N THR A 179 -23.30 -25.81 -34.60
CA THR A 179 -22.99 -25.82 -36.02
C THR A 179 -22.31 -27.14 -36.45
N LYS A 180 -21.40 -27.70 -35.63
CA LYS A 180 -20.84 -29.03 -35.90
C LYS A 180 -21.87 -30.14 -35.88
N LYS A 181 -22.78 -30.12 -34.89
CA LYS A 181 -23.85 -31.08 -34.76
C LYS A 181 -24.77 -31.04 -35.97
N SER A 182 -25.14 -29.87 -36.48
CA SER A 182 -25.94 -29.68 -37.67
C SER A 182 -25.26 -30.22 -38.94
N LYS A 183 -23.98 -30.06 -39.11
CA LYS A 183 -23.19 -30.61 -40.23
C LYS A 183 -23.11 -32.15 -40.19
N ILE A 184 -22.96 -32.75 -38.99
CA ILE A 184 -22.94 -34.22 -38.82
C ILE A 184 -24.32 -34.82 -39.09
N ALA A 185 -25.41 -34.10 -38.81
CA ALA A 185 -26.76 -34.53 -39.10
C ALA A 185 -27.11 -34.55 -40.61
N GLY A 186 -26.26 -33.98 -41.47
CA GLY A 186 -26.28 -34.11 -42.92
C GLY A 186 -27.15 -33.07 -43.66
N ASP A 187 -26.47 -32.25 -44.45
CA ASP A 187 -27.06 -31.20 -45.32
C ASP A 187 -27.98 -31.76 -46.41
N LEU A 188 -27.96 -33.06 -46.65
CA LEU A 188 -28.67 -33.73 -47.74
C LEU A 188 -29.92 -34.49 -47.30
N SER A 189 -30.27 -34.51 -46.02
CA SER A 189 -31.53 -35.10 -45.52
C SER A 189 -32.64 -34.06 -45.43
N GLN A 190 -33.88 -34.48 -45.51
CA GLN A 190 -35.05 -33.61 -45.32
C GLN A 190 -35.05 -32.93 -43.96
N ALA A 191 -34.53 -33.60 -42.95
CA ALA A 191 -34.34 -33.07 -41.61
C ALA A 191 -33.16 -32.06 -41.54
N GLY A 192 -32.07 -32.30 -42.27
CA GLY A 192 -30.94 -31.33 -42.38
C GLY A 192 -31.38 -30.02 -43.06
N SER A 193 -32.18 -30.12 -44.12
CA SER A 193 -32.75 -28.95 -44.80
C SER A 193 -33.67 -28.14 -43.88
N TYR A 194 -34.47 -28.80 -43.05
CA TYR A 194 -35.33 -28.14 -42.06
C TYR A 194 -34.51 -27.44 -40.97
N ILE A 195 -33.46 -28.09 -40.45
CA ILE A 195 -32.56 -27.51 -39.44
C ILE A 195 -31.82 -26.29 -40.01
N ASN A 196 -31.35 -26.39 -41.26
CA ASN A 196 -30.69 -25.26 -41.93
C ASN A 196 -31.66 -24.09 -42.14
N GLY A 197 -32.96 -24.36 -42.44
CA GLY A 197 -33.98 -23.36 -42.50
C GLY A 197 -34.19 -22.62 -41.17
N LEU A 198 -34.23 -23.37 -40.07
CA LEU A 198 -34.29 -22.78 -38.70
C LEU A 198 -33.07 -21.98 -38.32
N ILE A 199 -31.88 -22.43 -38.72
CA ILE A 199 -30.63 -21.68 -38.50
C ILE A 199 -30.66 -20.35 -39.25
N GLN A 200 -31.09 -20.36 -40.52
CA GLN A 200 -31.23 -19.13 -41.30
C GLN A 200 -32.32 -18.19 -40.72
N GLU A 201 -33.40 -18.75 -40.18
CA GLU A 201 -34.42 -17.96 -39.48
C GLU A 201 -33.86 -17.31 -38.22
N LYS A 202 -33.11 -18.07 -37.42
CA LYS A 202 -32.38 -17.54 -36.24
C LYS A 202 -31.41 -16.43 -36.63
N ASP A 203 -30.60 -16.65 -37.67
CA ASP A 203 -29.65 -15.65 -38.19
C ASP A 203 -30.33 -14.34 -38.59
N LYS A 204 -31.54 -14.42 -39.20
CA LYS A 204 -32.36 -13.23 -39.50
C LYS A 204 -32.78 -12.50 -38.23
N TYR A 205 -33.21 -13.21 -37.19
CA TYR A 205 -33.56 -12.59 -35.92
C TYR A 205 -32.35 -11.99 -35.22
N ASP A 206 -31.20 -12.64 -35.29
CA ASP A 206 -29.95 -12.12 -34.75
C ASP A 206 -29.51 -10.84 -35.51
N GLU A 207 -29.71 -10.78 -36.84
CA GLU A 207 -29.45 -9.57 -37.64
C GLU A 207 -30.46 -8.45 -37.33
N GLU A 208 -31.74 -8.79 -37.16
CA GLU A 208 -32.76 -7.83 -36.77
C GLU A 208 -32.50 -7.23 -35.38
N LEU A 209 -32.06 -8.07 -34.44
CA LEU A 209 -31.61 -7.65 -33.11
C LEU A 209 -30.45 -6.65 -33.19
N LYS A 210 -29.47 -6.94 -34.04
CA LYS A 210 -28.30 -6.05 -34.28
C LYS A 210 -28.71 -4.72 -34.89
N LYS A 211 -29.62 -4.73 -35.90
CA LYS A 211 -30.09 -3.51 -36.58
C LYS A 211 -30.91 -2.60 -35.68
N ASN A 212 -31.70 -3.17 -34.78
CA ASN A 212 -32.59 -2.42 -33.88
C ASN A 212 -31.85 -1.95 -32.62
N SER A 213 -30.64 -2.45 -32.34
CA SER A 213 -29.85 -2.06 -31.20
C SER A 213 -28.99 -0.84 -31.52
N GLU A 214 -28.92 0.13 -30.61
CA GLU A 214 -28.00 1.24 -30.72
C GLU A 214 -26.66 0.89 -30.02
N TYR A 215 -25.60 0.77 -30.81
CA TYR A 215 -24.25 0.52 -30.28
C TYR A 215 -23.57 1.83 -29.98
N VAL A 216 -22.98 1.93 -28.77
CA VAL A 216 -22.21 3.07 -28.32
C VAL A 216 -20.72 2.71 -28.33
N THR A 217 -19.94 3.49 -29.08
CA THR A 217 -18.51 3.25 -29.30
C THR A 217 -17.64 4.15 -28.45
N ALA A 218 -16.41 3.72 -28.18
CA ALA A 218 -15.42 4.48 -27.45
C ALA A 218 -14.89 5.66 -28.31
N PRO A 219 -14.97 6.92 -27.84
CA PRO A 219 -14.46 8.08 -28.57
C PRO A 219 -12.93 8.19 -28.51
N MET A 220 -12.29 7.49 -27.57
CA MET A 220 -10.84 7.42 -27.38
C MET A 220 -10.47 6.04 -26.85
N SER A 221 -9.19 5.68 -26.95
CA SER A 221 -8.66 4.50 -26.27
C SER A 221 -8.52 4.75 -24.78
N GLY A 222 -8.78 3.74 -23.96
CA GLY A 222 -8.72 3.87 -22.51
C GLY A 222 -9.34 2.68 -21.79
N VAL A 223 -9.88 2.93 -20.62
CA VAL A 223 -10.58 1.95 -19.79
C VAL A 223 -12.03 2.35 -19.65
N VAL A 224 -12.92 1.36 -19.77
CA VAL A 224 -14.38 1.55 -19.62
C VAL A 224 -14.72 1.67 -18.14
N SER A 225 -15.57 2.64 -17.82
CA SER A 225 -16.20 2.71 -16.51
C SER A 225 -17.67 3.11 -16.67
N TYR A 226 -18.53 2.48 -15.88
CA TYR A 226 -19.94 2.84 -15.75
C TYR A 226 -20.22 3.70 -14.52
N ARG A 227 -19.17 4.21 -13.87
CA ARG A 227 -19.24 5.04 -12.65
C ARG A 227 -19.16 6.51 -13.01
N ILE A 228 -20.32 7.17 -13.09
CA ILE A 228 -20.46 8.57 -13.50
C ILE A 228 -20.94 9.38 -12.29
N ASP A 229 -20.28 10.49 -12.01
CA ASP A 229 -20.55 11.36 -10.86
C ASP A 229 -20.74 12.84 -11.24
N ASN A 230 -20.78 13.15 -12.53
CA ASN A 230 -20.89 14.50 -13.10
C ASN A 230 -19.70 15.43 -12.77
N LEU A 231 -18.57 14.87 -12.35
CA LEU A 231 -17.33 15.61 -12.14
C LEU A 231 -16.34 15.44 -13.30
N GLU A 232 -16.73 14.71 -14.34
CA GLU A 232 -15.90 14.40 -15.50
C GLU A 232 -15.43 15.66 -16.25
N GLU A 233 -16.23 16.73 -16.24
CA GLU A 233 -15.89 18.01 -16.84
C GLU A 233 -15.25 18.99 -15.83
N ALA A 234 -15.50 18.80 -14.54
CA ALA A 234 -14.99 19.68 -13.50
C ALA A 234 -13.55 19.35 -13.09
N LEU A 235 -13.24 18.03 -13.03
CA LEU A 235 -11.92 17.52 -12.63
C LEU A 235 -11.15 17.00 -13.86
N THR A 236 -10.76 17.92 -14.73
CA THR A 236 -10.03 17.63 -15.97
C THR A 236 -8.60 18.19 -15.94
N PRO A 237 -7.64 17.58 -16.67
CA PRO A 237 -6.26 18.06 -16.75
C PRO A 237 -6.13 19.49 -17.29
N ASN A 238 -7.11 19.98 -18.04
CA ASN A 238 -7.12 21.32 -18.61
C ASN A 238 -7.64 22.40 -17.63
N GLY A 239 -7.99 22.02 -16.39
CA GLY A 239 -8.66 22.90 -15.44
C GLY A 239 -7.85 23.18 -14.16
N PHE A 240 -6.54 22.96 -14.13
CA PHE A 240 -5.72 23.12 -12.91
C PHE A 240 -5.77 24.51 -12.31
N GLU A 241 -5.91 25.55 -13.12
CA GLU A 241 -6.00 26.96 -12.67
C GLU A 241 -7.21 27.23 -11.75
N LYS A 242 -8.26 26.40 -11.86
CA LYS A 242 -9.49 26.51 -11.05
C LYS A 242 -9.37 25.79 -9.71
N LEU A 243 -8.30 24.98 -9.54
CA LEU A 243 -8.11 24.19 -8.34
C LEU A 243 -7.59 25.05 -7.21
N ASP A 244 -8.45 25.41 -6.30
CA ASP A 244 -8.10 25.99 -5.02
C ASP A 244 -8.73 25.19 -3.87
N LYS A 245 -8.38 25.51 -2.65
CA LYS A 245 -8.88 24.82 -1.45
C LYS A 245 -10.39 24.84 -1.38
N LYS A 246 -11.00 25.99 -1.66
CA LYS A 246 -12.45 26.16 -1.59
C LYS A 246 -13.15 25.28 -2.62
N PHE A 247 -12.71 25.31 -3.86
CA PHE A 247 -13.28 24.49 -4.93
C PHE A 247 -13.21 23.00 -4.59
N LEU A 248 -12.05 22.50 -4.14
CA LEU A 248 -11.84 21.09 -3.82
C LEU A 248 -12.65 20.63 -2.60
N GLU A 249 -12.80 21.48 -1.60
CA GLU A 249 -13.60 21.17 -0.39
C GLU A 249 -15.11 21.24 -0.69
N ASP A 250 -15.56 22.21 -1.51
CA ASP A 250 -16.97 22.38 -1.90
C ASP A 250 -17.52 21.22 -2.75
N LEU A 251 -16.65 20.37 -3.35
CA LEU A 251 -17.08 19.15 -4.03
C LEU A 251 -17.77 18.14 -3.09
N GLY A 252 -17.64 18.25 -1.78
CA GLY A 252 -18.31 17.42 -0.80
C GLY A 252 -17.95 15.92 -0.86
N LEU A 253 -16.81 15.58 -1.49
CA LEU A 253 -16.39 14.20 -1.70
C LEU A 253 -15.92 13.54 -0.41
N LYS A 254 -16.29 12.27 -0.22
CA LYS A 254 -15.80 11.44 0.89
C LYS A 254 -14.57 10.65 0.47
N THR A 255 -13.55 10.63 1.33
CA THR A 255 -12.30 9.89 1.08
C THR A 255 -12.57 8.38 1.01
N GLY A 256 -12.02 7.72 -0.02
CA GLY A 256 -12.17 6.29 -0.24
C GLY A 256 -13.58 5.85 -0.69
N GLN A 257 -14.48 6.78 -0.97
CA GLN A 257 -15.80 6.45 -1.46
C GLN A 257 -15.71 6.04 -2.94
N ILE A 258 -16.26 4.87 -3.25
CA ILE A 258 -16.42 4.38 -4.62
C ILE A 258 -17.58 5.13 -5.26
N VAL A 259 -17.39 5.60 -6.50
CA VAL A 259 -18.41 6.24 -7.31
C VAL A 259 -19.48 5.21 -7.70
N SER A 260 -20.76 5.55 -7.61
CA SER A 260 -21.85 4.67 -7.93
C SER A 260 -21.91 4.34 -9.44
N SER A 261 -22.30 3.11 -9.77
CA SER A 261 -22.53 2.72 -11.15
C SER A 261 -23.75 3.41 -11.75
N ASN A 262 -23.68 3.74 -13.05
CA ASN A 262 -24.75 4.29 -13.85
C ASN A 262 -25.27 3.21 -14.82
N SER A 263 -26.58 3.11 -14.97
CA SER A 263 -27.23 2.12 -15.85
C SER A 263 -27.64 2.69 -17.22
N GLU A 264 -27.42 3.98 -17.46
CA GLU A 264 -27.84 4.66 -18.69
C GLU A 264 -26.67 5.15 -19.55
N ALA A 265 -25.49 5.24 -18.98
CA ALA A 265 -24.31 5.77 -19.66
C ALA A 265 -23.02 5.14 -19.13
N GLY A 266 -21.97 5.21 -19.91
CA GLY A 266 -20.62 4.86 -19.50
C GLY A 266 -19.67 6.03 -19.73
N LYS A 267 -18.41 5.85 -19.37
CA LYS A 267 -17.33 6.76 -19.71
C LYS A 267 -16.06 5.98 -20.09
N ILE A 268 -15.23 6.63 -20.88
CA ILE A 268 -13.90 6.13 -21.20
C ILE A 268 -12.87 6.99 -20.45
N ILE A 269 -12.00 6.35 -19.72
CA ILE A 269 -10.98 6.97 -18.88
C ILE A 269 -9.62 6.77 -19.55
N ASN A 270 -8.85 7.85 -19.69
CA ASN A 270 -7.44 7.75 -20.07
C ASN A 270 -6.68 6.98 -18.99
N ASN A 271 -6.05 5.87 -19.36
CA ASN A 271 -5.32 5.00 -18.44
C ASN A 271 -3.79 5.16 -18.51
N TYR A 272 -3.29 6.12 -19.27
CA TYR A 272 -1.86 6.39 -19.40
C TYR A 272 -1.36 7.37 -18.35
N GLU A 273 -2.22 8.28 -17.91
CA GLU A 273 -1.87 9.31 -16.95
C GLU A 273 -3.05 9.69 -16.05
N CYS A 274 -2.73 10.02 -14.82
CA CYS A 274 -3.68 10.49 -13.84
C CYS A 274 -3.01 11.59 -13.02
N TYR A 275 -3.80 12.52 -12.50
CA TYR A 275 -3.34 13.62 -11.69
C TYR A 275 -4.02 13.56 -10.33
N ILE A 276 -3.28 13.95 -9.31
CA ILE A 276 -3.78 14.00 -7.93
C ILE A 276 -3.55 15.41 -7.42
N ALA A 277 -4.63 16.16 -7.25
CA ALA A 277 -4.56 17.46 -6.60
C ALA A 277 -4.58 17.30 -5.08
N THR A 278 -3.71 17.98 -4.37
CA THR A 278 -3.62 17.95 -2.92
C THR A 278 -3.40 19.35 -2.35
N ILE A 279 -3.89 19.56 -1.11
CA ILE A 279 -3.75 20.83 -0.38
C ILE A 279 -2.78 20.58 0.77
N MET A 280 -1.68 21.30 0.79
CA MET A 280 -0.58 21.12 1.73
C MET A 280 -0.16 22.46 2.35
N ASN A 281 0.54 22.40 3.48
CA ASN A 281 1.10 23.59 4.12
C ASN A 281 2.54 23.37 4.64
N SER A 282 3.11 22.20 4.38
CA SER A 282 4.48 21.85 4.78
C SER A 282 5.51 22.77 4.12
N LYS A 283 6.69 22.81 4.71
CA LYS A 283 7.82 23.55 4.16
C LYS A 283 8.25 22.96 2.82
N GLU A 284 8.30 21.63 2.73
CA GLU A 284 8.66 20.89 1.53
C GLU A 284 7.71 21.21 0.37
N ALA A 285 6.40 21.24 0.63
CA ALA A 285 5.41 21.60 -0.40
C ALA A 285 5.58 23.05 -0.89
N LYS A 286 5.94 23.98 0.00
CA LYS A 286 6.19 25.38 -0.38
C LYS A 286 7.48 25.56 -1.17
N GLU A 287 8.52 24.81 -0.84
CA GLU A 287 9.82 24.85 -1.51
C GLU A 287 9.86 24.06 -2.82
N ALA A 288 8.94 23.12 -3.01
CA ALA A 288 8.85 22.27 -4.20
C ALA A 288 8.58 23.10 -5.48
N SER A 289 9.15 22.65 -6.58
CA SER A 289 9.05 23.28 -7.89
C SER A 289 8.33 22.38 -8.90
N ILE A 290 7.72 22.98 -9.91
CA ILE A 290 7.15 22.25 -11.04
C ILE A 290 8.25 21.44 -11.72
N GLY A 291 8.00 20.15 -11.98
CA GLY A 291 8.95 19.18 -12.52
C GLY A 291 9.67 18.35 -11.47
N ASP A 292 9.63 18.72 -10.18
CA ASP A 292 10.20 17.90 -9.13
C ASP A 292 9.47 16.56 -9.02
N LYS A 293 10.23 15.53 -8.65
CA LYS A 293 9.71 14.17 -8.46
C LYS A 293 9.58 13.86 -6.99
N VAL A 294 8.45 13.28 -6.65
CA VAL A 294 8.14 12.76 -5.31
C VAL A 294 7.63 11.33 -5.41
N THR A 295 7.73 10.58 -4.33
CA THR A 295 7.10 9.27 -4.27
C THR A 295 5.76 9.40 -3.56
N LEU A 296 4.71 8.84 -4.15
CA LEU A 296 3.40 8.73 -3.52
C LEU A 296 3.18 7.30 -3.08
N ARG A 297 2.80 7.10 -1.83
CA ARG A 297 2.23 5.84 -1.35
C ARG A 297 0.73 5.97 -1.42
N LEU A 298 0.13 5.18 -2.30
CA LEU A 298 -1.32 5.14 -2.48
C LEU A 298 -1.98 4.36 -1.34
N SER A 299 -3.28 4.56 -1.14
CA SER A 299 -4.07 3.79 -0.16
C SER A 299 -4.04 2.27 -0.41
N THR A 300 -3.66 1.84 -1.59
CA THR A 300 -3.42 0.44 -1.98
C THR A 300 -2.04 -0.11 -1.56
N GLN A 301 -1.25 0.67 -0.82
CA GLN A 301 0.14 0.37 -0.41
C GLN A 301 1.16 0.36 -1.56
N ASP A 302 0.77 0.81 -2.75
CA ASP A 302 1.69 0.94 -3.87
C ASP A 302 2.46 2.26 -3.77
N ASN A 303 3.78 2.19 -3.99
CA ASN A 303 4.62 3.35 -4.16
C ASN A 303 4.73 3.68 -5.65
N VAL A 304 4.34 4.87 -6.03
CA VAL A 304 4.43 5.37 -7.41
C VAL A 304 5.24 6.66 -7.46
N THR A 305 6.01 6.83 -8.52
CA THR A 305 6.69 8.10 -8.76
C THR A 305 5.73 9.10 -9.37
N ALA A 306 5.65 10.27 -8.77
CA ALA A 306 4.87 11.39 -9.29
C ALA A 306 5.77 12.57 -9.64
N SER A 307 5.38 13.36 -10.63
CA SER A 307 5.98 14.66 -10.93
C SER A 307 5.01 15.78 -10.58
N ILE A 308 5.52 16.88 -10.05
CA ILE A 308 4.71 18.08 -9.80
C ILE A 308 4.44 18.76 -11.13
N GLU A 309 3.18 18.74 -11.57
CA GLU A 309 2.76 19.34 -12.85
C GLU A 309 2.26 20.78 -12.70
N TYR A 310 1.63 21.07 -11.55
CA TYR A 310 1.09 22.37 -11.27
C TYR A 310 1.23 22.73 -9.79
N LYS A 311 1.49 24.00 -9.51
CA LYS A 311 1.60 24.56 -8.16
C LYS A 311 0.83 25.87 -8.10
N ASN A 312 -0.04 26.01 -7.10
CA ASN A 312 -0.74 27.25 -6.77
C ASN A 312 -0.53 27.58 -5.31
N GLU A 313 0.31 28.57 -5.04
CA GLU A 313 0.67 28.97 -3.67
C GLU A 313 -0.24 30.11 -3.20
N LYS A 314 -0.75 29.97 -2.00
CA LYS A 314 -1.51 30.96 -1.25
C LYS A 314 -0.83 31.19 0.10
N ASP A 315 -1.19 32.22 0.82
CA ASP A 315 -0.52 32.62 2.07
C ASP A 315 -0.36 31.48 3.09
N ASN A 316 -1.38 30.61 3.22
CA ASN A 316 -1.42 29.58 4.25
C ASN A 316 -1.37 28.13 3.72
N TYR A 317 -1.45 27.94 2.40
CA TYR A 317 -1.46 26.61 1.80
C TYR A 317 -0.93 26.64 0.37
N VAL A 318 -0.56 25.47 -0.10
CA VAL A 318 -0.17 25.23 -1.50
C VAL A 318 -1.08 24.14 -2.05
N VAL A 319 -1.64 24.37 -3.23
CA VAL A 319 -2.26 23.32 -4.03
C VAL A 319 -1.20 22.78 -4.98
N LEU A 320 -0.90 21.50 -4.87
CA LEU A 320 -0.03 20.78 -5.79
C LEU A 320 -0.86 19.82 -6.63
N VAL A 321 -0.55 19.73 -7.91
CA VAL A 321 -1.07 18.68 -8.80
C VAL A 321 0.07 17.77 -9.18
N LEU A 322 -0.06 16.52 -8.79
CA LEU A 322 0.93 15.47 -8.92
C LEU A 322 0.51 14.54 -10.06
N LYS A 323 1.33 14.42 -11.09
CA LYS A 323 1.10 13.53 -12.23
C LYS A 323 1.69 12.16 -11.95
N ILE A 324 0.91 11.11 -12.18
CA ILE A 324 1.34 9.71 -12.14
C ILE A 324 1.02 9.03 -13.48
N ASN A 325 1.87 8.07 -13.86
CA ASN A 325 1.67 7.27 -15.07
C ASN A 325 1.50 5.77 -14.73
N ASP A 326 1.75 5.41 -13.47
CA ASP A 326 1.64 4.04 -12.97
C ASP A 326 0.42 3.89 -12.05
N CYS A 327 -0.13 2.68 -11.96
CA CYS A 327 -1.26 2.34 -11.09
C CYS A 327 -2.55 3.14 -11.34
N VAL A 328 -2.71 3.74 -12.52
CA VAL A 328 -3.88 4.56 -12.88
C VAL A 328 -5.17 3.75 -12.76
N GLU A 329 -5.12 2.46 -13.17
CA GLU A 329 -6.27 1.55 -13.11
C GLU A 329 -6.80 1.35 -11.68
N LYS A 330 -5.94 1.41 -10.66
CA LYS A 330 -6.35 1.26 -9.25
C LYS A 330 -7.12 2.46 -8.70
N LEU A 331 -7.10 3.59 -9.42
CA LEU A 331 -7.76 4.82 -9.01
C LEU A 331 -9.07 5.09 -9.74
N ILE A 332 -9.45 4.24 -10.70
CA ILE A 332 -10.62 4.44 -11.57
C ILE A 332 -11.91 4.65 -10.77
N ASP A 333 -12.08 3.92 -9.68
CA ASP A 333 -13.29 3.93 -8.88
C ASP A 333 -13.39 5.11 -7.90
N TYR A 334 -12.34 5.91 -7.75
CA TYR A 334 -12.25 6.91 -6.70
C TYR A 334 -12.11 8.33 -7.26
N ARG A 335 -12.65 9.31 -6.48
CA ARG A 335 -12.43 10.74 -6.71
C ARG A 335 -11.59 11.38 -5.61
N LYS A 336 -11.65 10.81 -4.41
CA LYS A 336 -10.91 11.34 -3.25
C LYS A 336 -10.30 10.19 -2.49
N ILE A 337 -9.00 10.26 -2.28
CA ILE A 337 -8.20 9.21 -1.64
C ILE A 337 -7.31 9.81 -0.55
N SER A 338 -6.81 8.98 0.34
CA SER A 338 -5.68 9.34 1.21
C SER A 338 -4.39 8.87 0.56
N ILE A 339 -3.37 9.70 0.57
CA ILE A 339 -2.04 9.39 0.05
C ILE A 339 -0.99 9.87 1.03
N ASP A 340 0.16 9.20 1.06
CA ASP A 340 1.36 9.72 1.71
C ASP A 340 2.29 10.26 0.64
N VAL A 341 2.70 11.52 0.78
CA VAL A 341 3.69 12.14 -0.07
C VAL A 341 5.05 12.00 0.60
N ILE A 342 5.94 11.25 -0.03
CA ILE A 342 7.31 11.02 0.43
C ILE A 342 8.22 11.95 -0.38
N TRP A 343 8.63 13.04 0.24
CA TRP A 343 9.46 14.08 -0.37
C TRP A 343 10.87 13.58 -0.67
N TRP A 344 11.43 12.85 0.28
CA TRP A 344 12.72 12.20 0.13
C TRP A 344 12.84 11.03 1.11
N GLU A 345 13.61 10.04 0.72
CA GLU A 345 13.99 8.90 1.53
C GLU A 345 15.48 8.62 1.35
N TYR A 346 16.16 8.38 2.45
CA TYR A 346 17.58 8.02 2.45
C TYR A 346 17.77 6.76 3.28
N GLU A 347 18.43 5.79 2.68
CA GLU A 347 18.82 4.54 3.33
C GLU A 347 20.32 4.51 3.63
N GLY A 348 20.70 3.80 4.69
CA GLY A 348 22.09 3.62 5.07
C GLY A 348 22.28 3.35 6.56
N LEU A 349 23.50 3.64 7.06
CA LEU A 349 23.79 3.49 8.47
C LEU A 349 23.05 4.55 9.28
N LYS A 350 22.07 4.09 10.07
CA LYS A 350 21.19 4.96 10.86
C LYS A 350 21.80 5.20 12.25
N VAL A 351 22.02 6.46 12.56
CA VAL A 351 22.69 6.90 13.79
C VAL A 351 21.83 7.96 14.49
N PRO A 352 21.56 7.87 15.80
CA PRO A 352 20.87 8.93 16.54
C PRO A 352 21.65 10.25 16.50
N LYS A 353 20.97 11.38 16.37
CA LYS A 353 21.60 12.70 16.42
C LYS A 353 22.41 12.93 17.69
N SER A 354 21.94 12.37 18.82
CA SER A 354 22.64 12.46 20.11
C SER A 354 24.00 11.75 20.13
N ALA A 355 24.30 10.90 19.13
CA ALA A 355 25.62 10.25 19.03
C ALA A 355 26.60 11.02 18.13
N ILE A 356 26.14 12.06 17.44
CA ILE A 356 26.97 12.84 16.51
C ILE A 356 27.66 14.00 17.25
N ILE A 357 28.97 14.11 17.04
CA ILE A 357 29.80 15.20 17.52
C ILE A 357 30.25 16.04 16.33
N TYR A 358 30.15 17.33 16.47
CA TYR A 358 30.72 18.29 15.52
C TYR A 358 32.00 18.87 16.04
N ASP A 359 33.09 18.70 15.29
CA ASP A 359 34.39 19.20 15.64
C ASP A 359 35.13 19.71 14.39
N ASN A 360 35.57 20.97 14.41
CA ASN A 360 36.25 21.64 13.29
C ASN A 360 35.50 21.53 11.93
N GLY A 361 34.15 21.58 11.95
CA GLY A 361 33.32 21.50 10.74
C GLY A 361 33.15 20.07 10.20
N LEU A 362 33.66 19.07 10.88
CA LEU A 362 33.53 17.66 10.57
C LEU A 362 32.65 16.95 11.59
N SER A 363 32.01 15.85 11.16
CA SER A 363 31.08 15.07 11.99
C SER A 363 31.74 13.77 12.40
N TYR A 364 31.61 13.42 13.67
CA TYR A 364 32.19 12.23 14.26
C TYR A 364 31.17 11.47 15.09
N ILE A 365 31.45 10.19 15.29
CA ILE A 365 30.82 9.33 16.29
C ILE A 365 31.91 8.73 17.20
N VAL A 366 31.51 8.33 18.40
CA VAL A 366 32.44 7.61 19.32
C VAL A 366 32.01 6.16 19.38
N ARG A 367 32.84 5.28 18.83
CA ARG A 367 32.65 3.84 18.89
C ARG A 367 33.17 3.27 20.18
N ASN A 368 32.39 2.41 20.83
CA ASN A 368 32.79 1.62 21.99
C ASN A 368 33.09 0.17 21.56
N ARG A 369 34.27 -0.30 21.82
CA ARG A 369 34.64 -1.73 21.68
C ARG A 369 35.17 -2.25 22.99
N GLY A 370 34.29 -2.85 23.80
CA GLY A 370 34.70 -3.41 25.10
C GLY A 370 35.31 -2.39 26.04
N GLY A 371 34.81 -1.14 26.06
CA GLY A 371 35.30 -0.05 26.88
C GLY A 371 36.36 0.84 26.22
N TYR A 372 36.90 0.44 25.07
CA TYR A 372 37.81 1.29 24.29
C TYR A 372 37.02 2.24 23.39
N LEU A 373 37.13 3.53 23.68
CA LEU A 373 36.42 4.59 22.95
C LEU A 373 37.31 5.08 21.81
N SER A 374 36.76 5.18 20.62
CA SER A 374 37.48 5.69 19.46
C SER A 374 36.62 6.63 18.64
N LYS A 375 37.14 7.80 18.30
CA LYS A 375 36.51 8.81 17.45
C LYS A 375 36.60 8.37 15.99
N ILE A 376 35.44 8.29 15.30
CA ILE A 376 35.37 7.90 13.89
C ILE A 376 34.75 9.05 13.11
N LEU A 377 35.41 9.46 12.04
CA LEU A 377 34.91 10.45 11.11
C LEU A 377 33.78 9.85 10.27
N VAL A 378 32.65 10.54 10.19
CA VAL A 378 31.48 10.13 9.40
C VAL A 378 30.98 11.28 8.54
N LYS A 379 30.46 10.93 7.35
CA LYS A 379 29.79 11.86 6.47
C LYS A 379 28.29 11.75 6.68
N ILE A 380 27.66 12.84 7.08
CA ILE A 380 26.20 12.91 7.19
C ILE A 380 25.65 13.00 5.76
N ARG A 381 24.87 12.00 5.36
CA ARG A 381 24.18 11.95 4.06
C ARG A 381 22.86 12.69 4.11
N LYS A 382 22.13 12.51 5.20
CA LYS A 382 20.87 13.19 5.47
C LYS A 382 20.60 13.26 6.96
N GLU A 383 20.06 14.37 7.40
CA GLU A 383 19.52 14.54 8.75
C GLU A 383 18.00 14.45 8.74
N GLY A 384 17.44 13.60 9.59
CA GLY A 384 16.03 13.54 9.94
C GLY A 384 15.75 14.25 11.26
N GLU A 385 14.62 14.00 11.88
CA GLU A 385 14.24 14.63 13.15
C GLU A 385 15.11 14.12 14.31
N ASN A 386 15.18 12.81 14.52
CA ASN A 386 15.88 12.16 15.64
C ASN A 386 17.14 11.39 15.23
N TYR A 387 17.27 11.07 13.95
CA TYR A 387 18.34 10.24 13.41
C TYR A 387 18.98 10.90 12.19
N CYS A 388 20.21 10.47 11.91
CA CYS A 388 20.94 10.79 10.68
C CYS A 388 21.26 9.50 9.92
N ILE A 389 21.30 9.57 8.60
CA ILE A 389 21.96 8.56 7.78
C ILE A 389 23.39 9.01 7.54
N VAL A 390 24.32 8.14 7.91
CA VAL A 390 25.76 8.41 7.76
C VAL A 390 26.42 7.42 6.81
N SER A 391 27.55 7.81 6.27
CA SER A 391 28.44 6.96 5.48
C SER A 391 29.90 7.25 5.85
N ASN A 392 30.80 6.38 5.43
CA ASN A 392 32.22 6.69 5.43
C ASN A 392 32.52 7.64 4.26
N TYR A 393 33.55 8.47 4.44
CA TYR A 393 34.13 9.24 3.34
C TYR A 393 34.96 8.31 2.44
N ASP A 394 34.99 8.58 1.16
CA ASP A 394 35.92 7.92 0.25
C ASP A 394 37.33 8.58 0.31
N SER A 395 38.32 7.89 -0.29
CA SER A 395 39.71 8.36 -0.24
C SER A 395 39.93 9.67 -0.99
N LYS A 396 39.10 10.01 -1.99
CA LYS A 396 39.18 11.26 -2.74
C LYS A 396 38.61 12.40 -1.92
N GLU A 397 37.47 12.21 -1.33
CA GLU A 397 36.81 13.17 -0.42
C GLU A 397 37.73 13.50 0.78
N LEU A 398 38.40 12.49 1.36
CA LEU A 398 39.30 12.68 2.46
C LEU A 398 40.56 13.52 2.06
N LYS A 399 41.07 13.32 0.84
CA LYS A 399 42.15 14.16 0.30
C LYS A 399 41.71 15.61 0.09
N GLU A 400 40.49 15.81 -0.40
CA GLU A 400 39.90 17.14 -0.57
C GLU A 400 39.72 17.87 0.78
N LEU A 401 39.45 17.11 1.84
CA LEU A 401 39.39 17.62 3.22
C LEU A 401 40.78 17.87 3.83
N GLY A 402 41.86 17.60 3.09
CA GLY A 402 43.24 17.86 3.52
C GLY A 402 43.94 16.73 4.26
N PHE A 403 43.36 15.52 4.31
CA PHE A 403 44.02 14.38 4.95
C PHE A 403 45.11 13.77 4.05
N THR A 404 46.22 13.45 4.65
CA THR A 404 47.33 12.75 3.96
C THR A 404 47.02 11.28 3.72
N THR A 405 47.69 10.67 2.73
CA THR A 405 47.50 9.25 2.43
C THR A 405 47.79 8.35 3.63
N ALA A 406 48.81 8.71 4.46
CA ALA A 406 49.11 7.95 5.67
C ALA A 406 47.99 8.04 6.72
N GLN A 407 47.36 9.19 6.89
CA GLN A 407 46.21 9.36 7.78
C GLN A 407 45.00 8.57 7.26
N ILE A 408 44.71 8.63 5.93
CA ILE A 408 43.62 7.92 5.32
C ILE A 408 43.74 6.41 5.50
N ASN A 409 44.90 5.85 5.31
CA ASN A 409 45.16 4.40 5.48
C ASN A 409 44.97 3.91 6.92
N ASN A 410 45.11 4.80 7.91
CA ASN A 410 44.95 4.49 9.33
C ASN A 410 43.55 4.88 9.87
N MET A 411 42.69 5.51 9.06
CA MET A 411 41.35 5.89 9.49
C MET A 411 40.46 4.67 9.74
N ARG A 412 39.82 4.71 10.88
CA ARG A 412 38.79 3.74 11.23
C ARG A 412 37.49 4.11 10.51
N GLN A 413 36.80 3.11 10.01
CA GLN A 413 35.53 3.26 9.34
C GLN A 413 34.38 2.77 10.24
N VAL A 414 33.22 3.42 10.10
CA VAL A 414 31.99 2.96 10.73
C VAL A 414 31.40 1.79 9.94
N THR A 415 30.91 0.79 10.66
CA THR A 415 30.28 -0.40 10.08
C THR A 415 28.98 -0.72 10.79
N ILE A 416 28.16 -1.55 10.12
CA ILE A 416 26.97 -2.13 10.74
C ILE A 416 27.36 -2.94 11.98
N TYR A 417 26.56 -2.87 13.03
CA TYR A 417 26.74 -3.47 14.35
C TYR A 417 27.86 -2.82 15.20
N ASP A 418 28.48 -1.73 14.76
CA ASP A 418 29.31 -0.95 15.68
C ASP A 418 28.44 -0.39 16.81
N GLU A 419 28.92 -0.54 18.03
CA GLU A 419 28.33 0.07 19.22
C GLU A 419 28.90 1.48 19.39
N ILE A 420 28.05 2.49 19.46
CA ILE A 420 28.43 3.90 19.58
C ILE A 420 27.85 4.53 20.84
N MET A 421 28.53 5.50 21.36
CA MET A 421 28.09 6.25 22.54
C MET A 421 27.03 7.28 22.17
N LEU A 422 25.98 7.38 22.99
CA LEU A 422 25.03 8.48 22.97
C LEU A 422 25.54 9.62 23.88
N ASN A 423 25.41 10.87 23.41
CA ASN A 423 25.92 12.06 24.12
C ASN A 423 27.37 11.90 24.63
N PRO A 424 28.33 11.52 23.75
CA PRO A 424 29.67 11.21 24.21
C PRO A 424 30.39 12.44 24.75
N ASP A 425 31.12 12.27 25.88
CA ASP A 425 32.03 13.27 26.41
C ASP A 425 33.42 13.07 25.78
N LEU A 426 33.89 14.08 25.08
CA LEU A 426 35.21 14.04 24.39
C LEU A 426 36.42 13.96 25.29
N LYS A 427 36.28 14.18 26.61
CA LYS A 427 37.42 14.17 27.56
C LYS A 427 38.09 12.81 27.72
N ASN A 428 37.38 11.74 27.34
CA ASN A 428 37.81 10.35 27.51
C ASN A 428 37.99 9.58 26.19
N VAL A 429 38.07 10.29 25.06
CA VAL A 429 38.13 9.66 23.72
C VAL A 429 39.52 9.86 23.12
N GLU A 430 40.20 8.75 22.77
CA GLU A 430 41.45 8.73 22.00
C GLU A 430 41.22 8.93 20.50
#